data_7c32a88e31cad850301b6cdb7dde46ad
#
_entry.id   7c32a88e31cad850301b6cdb7dde46ad
#
_cell.length_a   1.000
_cell.length_b   1.000
_cell.length_c   1.000
_cell.angle_alpha   90.00
_cell.angle_beta   90.00
_cell.angle_gamma   90.00
#
_symmetry.space_group_name_H-M   'P 1'
#
loop_
_entity.id
_entity.type
_entity.pdbx_description
1 polymer ?
#
loop_
_entity_poly.entity_id
_entity_poly.type
_entity_poly.pdbx_seq_one_letter_code
_entity_poly.pdbx_strand_id
1 'polypeptide(L)'
;AARGIITIGDIQAFIQYVRNFTQPIQQLAQVSNMLQSMAAASERVFEFLGEPEEEQNADPARRADPACIDGQVTFDHVKFGYTPEKTVIRDFSCDVKPGQKVAIVGPTGAGKTTMVNLLMRFYDVNSGAITLDGHNVKDFDRSALREGFGMVLQDTWLFQGTIMENIRYGRLDATDEEVIAAAK
;
A
#
# COMPACT_ATOMS: atom_id res chain seq x y z
N ALA A 1 -64.65 18.52 21.97
CA ALA A 1 -66.01 18.35 21.44
C ALA A 1 -67.14 18.71 22.44
N ALA A 2 -66.83 19.15 23.64
CA ALA A 2 -67.86 19.33 24.71
C ALA A 2 -68.83 20.53 24.55
N ARG A 3 -68.70 21.37 23.52
CA ARG A 3 -69.63 22.51 23.28
C ARG A 3 -69.92 22.76 21.80
N GLY A 4 -69.81 21.79 20.89
CA GLY A 4 -70.24 21.92 19.50
C GLY A 4 -69.43 22.92 18.63
N ILE A 5 -68.31 23.46 19.11
CA ILE A 5 -67.50 24.45 18.45
C ILE A 5 -66.37 23.77 17.64
N ILE A 6 -65.94 22.56 18.04
CA ILE A 6 -64.86 21.82 17.38
C ILE A 6 -65.35 20.42 17.01
N THR A 7 -65.24 20.05 15.73
CA THR A 7 -65.61 18.72 15.23
C THR A 7 -64.43 17.75 15.34
N ILE A 8 -64.71 16.43 15.30
CA ILE A 8 -63.67 15.40 15.22
C ILE A 8 -62.78 15.62 14.00
N GLY A 9 -63.37 16.10 12.88
CA GLY A 9 -62.63 16.44 11.64
C GLY A 9 -61.62 17.59 11.83
N ASP A 10 -61.96 18.59 12.63
CA ASP A 10 -61.03 19.70 12.94
C ASP A 10 -59.82 19.22 13.72
N ILE A 11 -60.02 18.28 14.67
CA ILE A 11 -58.95 17.66 15.46
C ILE A 11 -58.06 16.85 14.54
N GLN A 12 -58.63 16.05 13.64
CA GLN A 12 -57.83 15.24 12.68
C GLN A 12 -57.05 16.13 11.72
N ALA A 13 -57.67 17.19 11.20
CA ALA A 13 -56.99 18.15 10.32
C ALA A 13 -55.84 18.84 11.05
N PHE A 14 -56.01 19.26 12.29
CA PHE A 14 -54.95 19.85 13.09
C PHE A 14 -53.76 18.90 13.29
N ILE A 15 -54.05 17.65 13.67
CA ILE A 15 -52.99 16.62 13.83
C ILE A 15 -52.24 16.43 12.54
N GLN A 16 -52.96 16.40 11.41
CA GLN A 16 -52.35 16.24 10.08
C GLN A 16 -51.47 17.42 9.72
N TYR A 17 -51.91 18.66 9.97
CA TYR A 17 -51.10 19.84 9.75
C TYR A 17 -49.84 19.88 10.61
N VAL A 18 -49.97 19.50 11.89
CA VAL A 18 -48.80 19.41 12.77
C VAL A 18 -47.79 18.39 12.21
N ARG A 19 -48.24 17.22 11.78
CA ARG A 19 -47.36 16.20 11.16
C ARG A 19 -46.70 16.71 9.89
N ASN A 20 -47.49 17.33 9.00
CA ASN A 20 -46.97 17.89 7.75
C ASN A 20 -45.95 19.01 7.98
N PHE A 21 -46.06 19.74 9.08
CA PHE A 21 -45.09 20.76 9.46
C PHE A 21 -43.83 20.16 10.11
N THR A 22 -44.00 19.15 10.96
CA THR A 22 -42.87 18.56 11.70
C THR A 22 -42.00 17.67 10.80
N GLN A 23 -42.60 16.98 9.84
CA GLN A 23 -41.89 16.05 8.96
C GLN A 23 -40.76 16.71 8.15
N PRO A 24 -40.94 17.88 7.48
CA PRO A 24 -39.84 18.54 6.81
C PRO A 24 -38.69 18.96 7.74
N ILE A 25 -39.00 19.33 8.98
CA ILE A 25 -37.97 19.70 9.97
C ILE A 25 -37.11 18.50 10.31
N GLN A 26 -37.72 17.33 10.49
CA GLN A 26 -36.98 16.09 10.73
C GLN A 26 -36.13 15.71 9.51
N GLN A 27 -36.65 15.89 8.30
CA GLN A 27 -35.89 15.63 7.07
C GLN A 27 -34.68 16.57 6.94
N LEU A 28 -34.82 17.86 7.27
CA LEU A 28 -33.69 18.80 7.28
C LEU A 28 -32.59 18.38 8.27
N ALA A 29 -32.98 17.91 9.45
CA ALA A 29 -32.02 17.40 10.44
C ALA A 29 -31.28 16.16 9.91
N GLN A 30 -31.96 15.24 9.23
CA GLN A 30 -31.35 14.07 8.61
C GLN A 30 -30.39 14.46 7.48
N VAL A 31 -30.78 15.41 6.63
CA VAL A 31 -29.92 15.93 5.54
C VAL A 31 -28.67 16.57 6.13
N SER A 32 -28.77 17.33 7.21
CA SER A 32 -27.61 17.92 7.88
C SER A 32 -26.61 16.86 8.35
N ASN A 33 -27.09 15.79 8.99
CA ASN A 33 -26.25 14.66 9.41
C ASN A 33 -25.60 13.94 8.22
N MET A 34 -26.36 13.77 7.15
CA MET A 34 -25.83 13.14 5.93
C MET A 34 -24.74 14.01 5.28
N LEU A 35 -24.92 15.33 5.24
CA LEU A 35 -23.91 16.27 4.71
C LEU A 35 -22.61 16.23 5.53
N GLN A 36 -22.71 16.14 6.85
CA GLN A 36 -21.52 15.99 7.71
C GLN A 36 -20.77 14.68 7.42
N SER A 37 -21.51 13.58 7.27
CA SER A 37 -20.89 12.29 6.91
C SER A 37 -20.26 12.31 5.52
N MET A 38 -20.91 12.96 4.56
CA MET A 38 -20.35 13.14 3.22
C MET A 38 -19.09 14.00 3.24
N ALA A 39 -19.06 15.09 4.01
CA ALA A 39 -17.89 15.94 4.13
C ALA A 39 -16.69 15.15 4.69
N ALA A 40 -16.88 14.39 5.76
CA ALA A 40 -15.85 13.56 6.35
C ALA A 40 -15.35 12.45 5.41
N ALA A 41 -16.24 11.84 4.64
CA ALA A 41 -15.86 10.85 3.63
C ALA A 41 -15.08 11.48 2.46
N SER A 42 -15.54 12.65 2.00
CA SER A 42 -14.88 13.40 0.92
C SER A 42 -13.49 13.86 1.34
N GLU A 43 -13.31 14.35 2.56
CA GLU A 43 -12.00 14.73 3.11
C GLU A 43 -11.00 13.60 2.99
N ARG A 44 -11.36 12.38 3.43
CA ARG A 44 -10.49 11.20 3.32
C ARG A 44 -10.15 10.82 1.88
N VAL A 45 -11.12 10.94 0.96
CA VAL A 45 -10.90 10.65 -0.46
C VAL A 45 -9.94 11.67 -1.06
N PHE A 46 -10.13 12.97 -0.77
CA PHE A 46 -9.25 14.01 -1.28
C PHE A 46 -7.87 13.99 -0.63
N GLU A 47 -7.76 13.62 0.65
CA GLU A 47 -6.49 13.38 1.31
C GLU A 47 -5.71 12.27 0.60
N PHE A 48 -6.38 11.13 0.32
CA PHE A 48 -5.77 10.03 -0.44
C PHE A 48 -5.37 10.42 -1.87
N LEU A 49 -6.22 11.17 -2.58
CA LEU A 49 -5.93 11.64 -3.94
C LEU A 49 -4.85 12.72 -3.99
N GLY A 50 -4.65 13.43 -2.87
CA GLY A 50 -3.63 14.47 -2.74
C GLY A 50 -2.27 13.95 -2.28
N GLU A 51 -2.15 12.66 -1.93
CA GLU A 51 -0.87 12.07 -1.56
C GLU A 51 0.13 12.16 -2.72
N PRO A 52 1.38 12.51 -2.44
CA PRO A 52 2.39 12.60 -3.48
C PRO A 52 2.62 11.22 -4.12
N GLU A 53 2.62 11.18 -5.44
CA GLU A 53 2.94 9.97 -6.17
C GLU A 53 4.40 9.55 -5.93
N GLU A 54 4.64 8.24 -5.95
CA GLU A 54 5.99 7.69 -5.83
C GLU A 54 6.85 8.17 -7.00
N GLU A 55 7.98 8.81 -6.70
CA GLU A 55 8.91 9.27 -7.73
C GLU A 55 9.46 8.09 -8.54
N GLN A 56 9.14 8.08 -9.83
CA GLN A 56 9.74 7.16 -10.80
C GLN A 56 11.01 7.79 -11.36
N ASN A 57 12.08 7.01 -11.45
CA ASN A 57 13.28 7.48 -12.12
C ASN A 57 13.01 7.54 -13.62
N ALA A 58 12.83 8.76 -14.14
CA ALA A 58 12.44 9.00 -15.52
C ALA A 58 13.63 9.10 -16.48
N ASP A 59 14.89 8.94 -16.02
CA ASP A 59 16.06 9.04 -16.90
C ASP A 59 16.28 7.72 -17.68
N PRO A 60 15.90 7.66 -18.96
CA PRO A 60 16.09 6.45 -19.78
C PRO A 60 17.56 6.04 -19.94
N ALA A 61 18.50 6.99 -19.79
CA ALA A 61 19.93 6.75 -19.92
C ALA A 61 20.53 6.01 -18.71
N ARG A 62 19.81 5.96 -17.60
CA ARG A 62 20.23 5.31 -16.36
C ARG A 62 19.44 4.04 -16.04
N ARG A 63 18.65 3.53 -16.98
CA ARG A 63 17.95 2.26 -16.80
C ARG A 63 18.95 1.12 -16.86
N ALA A 64 19.30 0.57 -15.72
CA ALA A 64 19.95 -0.72 -15.67
C ALA A 64 18.96 -1.79 -16.18
N ASP A 65 19.44 -2.70 -17.02
CA ASP A 65 18.63 -3.79 -17.56
C ASP A 65 18.52 -4.91 -16.51
N PRO A 66 17.31 -5.21 -16.00
CA PRO A 66 17.12 -6.30 -15.05
C PRO A 66 17.55 -7.67 -15.58
N ALA A 67 17.56 -7.85 -16.89
CA ALA A 67 17.98 -9.10 -17.53
C ALA A 67 19.49 -9.37 -17.41
N CYS A 68 20.28 -8.36 -17.04
CA CYS A 68 21.74 -8.44 -16.91
C CYS A 68 22.20 -8.43 -15.45
N ILE A 69 21.32 -8.77 -14.49
CA ILE A 69 21.65 -8.77 -13.06
C ILE A 69 22.40 -10.05 -12.69
N ASP A 70 23.69 -9.91 -12.30
CA ASP A 70 24.51 -10.99 -11.77
C ASP A 70 24.21 -11.26 -10.28
N GLY A 71 23.75 -10.26 -9.56
CA GLY A 71 23.28 -10.35 -8.20
C GLY A 71 24.32 -10.01 -7.14
N GLN A 72 25.32 -9.18 -7.44
CA GLN A 72 26.17 -8.57 -6.43
C GLN A 72 25.41 -7.45 -5.73
N VAL A 73 25.29 -7.50 -4.41
CA VAL A 73 24.62 -6.48 -3.60
C VAL A 73 25.59 -5.85 -2.62
N THR A 74 25.73 -4.52 -2.67
CA THR A 74 26.56 -3.79 -1.70
C THR A 74 25.72 -2.78 -0.93
N PHE A 75 25.82 -2.81 0.39
CA PHE A 75 25.36 -1.76 1.28
C PHE A 75 26.57 -0.94 1.70
N ASP A 76 26.55 0.36 1.46
CA ASP A 76 27.66 1.26 1.76
C ASP A 76 27.18 2.36 2.71
N HIS A 77 27.60 2.26 3.99
CA HIS A 77 27.28 3.21 5.05
C HIS A 77 25.80 3.60 5.13
N VAL A 78 24.92 2.61 4.99
CA VAL A 78 23.47 2.82 4.94
C VAL A 78 22.94 3.25 6.29
N LYS A 79 22.24 4.40 6.29
CA LYS A 79 21.46 4.91 7.41
C LYS A 79 20.00 5.08 7.00
N PHE A 80 19.09 4.63 7.87
CA PHE A 80 17.66 4.72 7.59
C PHE A 80 16.81 4.81 8.87
N GLY A 81 15.75 5.58 8.78
CA GLY A 81 14.66 5.65 9.76
C GLY A 81 13.37 6.01 9.04
N TYR A 82 12.25 5.43 9.48
CA TYR A 82 10.92 5.74 8.94
C TYR A 82 10.46 7.15 9.29
N THR A 83 10.95 7.69 10.40
CA THR A 83 10.73 9.07 10.82
C THR A 83 12.08 9.71 11.19
N PRO A 84 12.21 11.05 11.10
CA PRO A 84 13.45 11.72 11.45
C PRO A 84 13.95 11.43 12.88
N GLU A 85 13.01 11.18 13.79
CA GLU A 85 13.30 10.97 15.22
C GLU A 85 13.74 9.54 15.53
N LYS A 86 13.39 8.56 14.66
CA LYS A 86 13.64 7.13 14.94
C LYS A 86 14.50 6.48 13.88
N THR A 87 15.82 6.51 14.09
CA THR A 87 16.75 5.75 13.26
C THR A 87 16.65 4.25 13.56
N VAL A 88 16.42 3.44 12.52
CA VAL A 88 16.34 1.98 12.58
C VAL A 88 17.69 1.35 12.20
N ILE A 89 18.31 1.84 11.13
CA ILE A 89 19.64 1.43 10.67
C ILE A 89 20.55 2.65 10.83
N ARG A 90 21.61 2.51 11.64
CA ARG A 90 22.48 3.65 11.99
C ARG A 90 23.64 3.82 11.03
N ASP A 91 24.31 2.72 10.73
CA ASP A 91 25.45 2.61 9.81
C ASP A 91 25.64 1.15 9.48
N PHE A 92 25.30 0.75 8.27
CA PHE A 92 25.39 -0.64 7.84
C PHE A 92 26.13 -0.74 6.53
N SER A 93 27.18 -1.54 6.51
CA SER A 93 27.96 -1.84 5.31
C SER A 93 28.13 -3.35 5.17
N CYS A 94 27.90 -3.86 3.97
CA CYS A 94 28.02 -5.28 3.64
C CYS A 94 28.19 -5.43 2.14
N ASP A 95 29.06 -6.37 1.72
CA ASP A 95 29.21 -6.77 0.33
C ASP A 95 28.81 -8.24 0.18
N VAL A 96 27.85 -8.51 -0.70
CA VAL A 96 27.28 -9.83 -0.99
C VAL A 96 27.59 -10.17 -2.43
N LYS A 97 28.29 -11.28 -2.65
CA LYS A 97 28.69 -11.75 -3.97
C LYS A 97 27.57 -12.55 -4.66
N PRO A 98 27.56 -12.61 -5.99
CA PRO A 98 26.64 -13.46 -6.74
C PRO A 98 26.60 -14.90 -6.22
N GLY A 99 25.40 -15.46 -6.09
CA GLY A 99 25.19 -16.84 -5.60
C GLY A 99 25.42 -17.06 -4.11
N GLN A 100 25.80 -16.06 -3.35
CA GLN A 100 26.02 -16.16 -1.92
C GLN A 100 24.68 -16.21 -1.16
N LYS A 101 24.58 -17.14 -0.19
CA LYS A 101 23.45 -17.19 0.75
C LYS A 101 23.81 -16.40 2.00
N VAL A 102 22.99 -15.44 2.35
CA VAL A 102 23.20 -14.53 3.50
C VAL A 102 22.02 -14.66 4.47
N ALA A 103 22.30 -14.84 5.74
CA ALA A 103 21.30 -14.81 6.81
C ALA A 103 21.40 -13.50 7.59
N ILE A 104 20.30 -12.74 7.64
CA ILE A 104 20.18 -11.54 8.46
C ILE A 104 19.57 -11.95 9.80
N VAL A 105 20.36 -11.89 10.88
CA VAL A 105 19.95 -12.31 12.22
C VAL A 105 19.90 -11.12 13.18
N GLY A 106 19.04 -11.20 14.17
CA GLY A 106 18.91 -10.16 15.20
C GLY A 106 17.56 -10.23 15.91
N PRO A 107 17.40 -9.53 17.03
CA PRO A 107 16.15 -9.50 17.80
C PRO A 107 15.02 -8.86 17.00
N THR A 108 13.79 -9.00 17.49
CA THR A 108 12.61 -8.31 16.90
C THR A 108 12.83 -6.79 16.97
N GLY A 109 12.54 -6.10 15.86
CA GLY A 109 12.76 -4.66 15.75
C GLY A 109 14.18 -4.23 15.36
N ALA A 110 15.13 -5.16 15.15
CA ALA A 110 16.51 -4.86 14.74
C ALA A 110 16.65 -4.34 13.29
N GLY A 111 15.56 -4.21 12.53
CA GLY A 111 15.60 -3.70 11.16
C GLY A 111 15.80 -4.76 10.07
N LYS A 112 15.66 -6.07 10.37
CA LYS A 112 15.83 -7.15 9.37
C LYS A 112 14.95 -6.99 8.15
N THR A 113 13.65 -6.81 8.36
CA THR A 113 12.67 -6.57 7.28
C THR A 113 12.93 -5.23 6.60
N THR A 114 13.38 -4.23 7.35
CA THR A 114 13.75 -2.91 6.79
C THR A 114 14.87 -3.04 5.76
N MET A 115 15.87 -3.89 6.01
CA MET A 115 16.97 -4.14 5.06
C MET A 115 16.45 -4.66 3.72
N VAL A 116 15.53 -5.64 3.75
CA VAL A 116 14.90 -6.19 2.53
C VAL A 116 14.07 -5.11 1.83
N ASN A 117 13.30 -4.34 2.58
CA ASN A 117 12.48 -3.25 2.03
C ASN A 117 13.33 -2.15 1.36
N LEU A 118 14.50 -1.85 1.91
CA LEU A 118 15.43 -0.89 1.31
C LEU A 118 16.08 -1.44 0.03
N LEU A 119 16.45 -2.73 0.02
CA LEU A 119 17.00 -3.37 -1.16
C LEU A 119 16.02 -3.36 -2.33
N MET A 120 14.74 -3.66 -2.06
CA MET A 120 13.67 -3.61 -3.05
C MET A 120 13.16 -2.18 -3.33
N ARG A 121 13.80 -1.18 -2.74
CA ARG A 121 13.45 0.24 -2.89
C ARG A 121 11.97 0.53 -2.59
N PHE A 122 11.40 -0.10 -1.53
CA PHE A 122 10.13 0.37 -0.96
C PHE A 122 10.30 1.68 -0.20
N TYR A 123 11.52 1.96 0.25
CA TYR A 123 11.96 3.22 0.84
C TYR A 123 13.34 3.58 0.31
N ASP A 124 13.63 4.86 0.19
CA ASP A 124 14.96 5.34 -0.12
C ASP A 124 15.76 5.55 1.18
N VAL A 125 17.06 5.25 1.13
CA VAL A 125 17.96 5.46 2.28
C VAL A 125 18.10 6.93 2.62
N ASN A 126 18.23 7.26 3.92
CA ASN A 126 18.47 8.63 4.35
C ASN A 126 19.93 9.08 4.06
N SER A 127 20.89 8.17 4.16
CA SER A 127 22.28 8.38 3.72
C SER A 127 22.95 7.06 3.41
N GLY A 128 24.09 7.09 2.74
CA GLY A 128 24.76 5.94 2.17
C GLY A 128 24.16 5.53 0.84
N ALA A 129 24.51 4.34 0.37
CA ALA A 129 24.04 3.80 -0.89
C ALA A 129 23.80 2.29 -0.82
N ILE A 130 22.84 1.82 -1.61
CA ILE A 130 22.68 0.39 -1.90
C ILE A 130 22.93 0.23 -3.40
N THR A 131 23.79 -0.69 -3.77
CA THR A 131 24.08 -0.97 -5.19
C THR A 131 23.77 -2.41 -5.53
N LEU A 132 23.31 -2.61 -6.76
CA LEU A 132 23.12 -3.90 -7.39
C LEU A 132 24.00 -3.94 -8.62
N ASP A 133 24.96 -4.87 -8.67
CA ASP A 133 25.98 -4.99 -9.71
C ASP A 133 26.73 -3.66 -10.01
N GLY A 134 27.04 -2.91 -8.93
CA GLY A 134 27.73 -1.63 -9.01
C GLY A 134 26.83 -0.42 -9.37
N HIS A 135 25.56 -0.63 -9.69
CA HIS A 135 24.59 0.43 -9.99
C HIS A 135 23.77 0.74 -8.75
N ASN A 136 23.57 2.04 -8.45
CA ASN A 136 22.75 2.42 -7.31
C ASN A 136 21.29 2.00 -7.55
N VAL A 137 20.63 1.41 -6.55
CA VAL A 137 19.21 1.01 -6.69
C VAL A 137 18.29 2.18 -7.02
N LYS A 138 18.71 3.42 -6.75
CA LYS A 138 18.00 4.64 -7.15
C LYS A 138 18.05 4.94 -8.65
N ASP A 139 19.02 4.37 -9.37
CA ASP A 139 19.20 4.57 -10.80
C ASP A 139 18.30 3.63 -11.63
N PHE A 140 17.72 2.61 -11.00
CA PHE A 140 16.75 1.73 -11.64
C PHE A 140 15.35 2.34 -11.63
N ASP A 141 14.56 2.01 -12.64
CA ASP A 141 13.10 2.09 -12.52
C ASP A 141 12.62 1.14 -11.41
N ARG A 142 11.68 1.56 -10.56
CA ARG A 142 11.26 0.76 -9.39
C ARG A 142 10.61 -0.56 -9.79
N SER A 143 9.81 -0.57 -10.86
CA SER A 143 9.21 -1.80 -11.39
C SER A 143 10.29 -2.75 -11.90
N ALA A 144 11.19 -2.25 -12.74
CA ALA A 144 12.27 -3.03 -13.30
C ALA A 144 13.21 -3.60 -12.22
N LEU A 145 13.54 -2.81 -11.21
CA LEU A 145 14.32 -3.29 -10.05
C LEU A 145 13.62 -4.46 -9.36
N ARG A 146 12.33 -4.33 -9.08
CA ARG A 146 11.53 -5.34 -8.35
C ARG A 146 11.32 -6.61 -9.15
N GLU A 147 11.28 -6.55 -10.49
CA GLU A 147 11.23 -7.72 -11.36
C GLU A 147 12.47 -8.62 -11.21
N GLY A 148 13.62 -8.05 -10.83
CA GLY A 148 14.84 -8.81 -10.53
C GLY A 148 14.82 -9.57 -9.21
N PHE A 149 13.80 -9.41 -8.36
CA PHE A 149 13.71 -10.03 -7.05
C PHE A 149 12.53 -11.00 -6.92
N GLY A 150 12.79 -12.18 -6.38
CA GLY A 150 11.74 -13.07 -5.85
C GLY A 150 11.60 -12.86 -4.35
N MET A 151 10.42 -12.45 -3.88
CA MET A 151 10.14 -12.24 -2.46
C MET A 151 9.22 -13.31 -1.90
N VAL A 152 9.66 -13.99 -0.83
CA VAL A 152 8.81 -14.89 -0.05
C VAL A 152 8.40 -14.17 1.22
N LEU A 153 7.10 -13.91 1.35
CA LEU A 153 6.52 -13.24 2.52
C LEU A 153 6.33 -14.22 3.68
N GLN A 154 6.36 -13.70 4.90
CA GLN A 154 6.06 -14.48 6.10
C GLN A 154 4.60 -14.95 6.11
N ASP A 155 3.67 -14.07 5.72
CA ASP A 155 2.26 -14.39 5.53
C ASP A 155 2.00 -14.67 4.05
N THR A 156 1.95 -15.96 3.70
CA THR A 156 1.68 -16.39 2.33
C THR A 156 0.18 -16.44 2.06
N TRP A 157 -0.25 -15.86 0.95
CA TRP A 157 -1.61 -15.94 0.47
C TRP A 157 -1.72 -16.97 -0.64
N LEU A 158 -2.76 -17.80 -0.55
CA LEU A 158 -3.14 -18.73 -1.62
C LEU A 158 -4.49 -18.30 -2.16
N PHE A 159 -4.59 -18.17 -3.48
CA PHE A 159 -5.87 -17.98 -4.14
C PHE A 159 -6.65 -19.29 -4.18
N GLN A 160 -7.97 -19.18 -4.16
CA GLN A 160 -8.83 -20.35 -4.34
C GLN A 160 -8.64 -20.90 -5.76
N GLY A 161 -8.08 -22.09 -5.88
CA GLY A 161 -7.74 -22.74 -7.14
C GLY A 161 -6.75 -23.87 -6.94
N THR A 162 -6.20 -24.37 -8.02
CA THR A 162 -5.19 -25.43 -8.02
C THR A 162 -3.81 -24.88 -7.62
N ILE A 163 -2.90 -25.77 -7.21
CA ILE A 163 -1.49 -25.42 -6.97
C ILE A 163 -0.86 -24.83 -8.24
N MET A 164 -1.18 -25.40 -9.41
CA MET A 164 -0.69 -24.92 -10.70
C MET A 164 -1.11 -23.48 -10.98
N GLU A 165 -2.37 -23.11 -10.72
CA GLU A 165 -2.86 -21.76 -10.89
C GLU A 165 -2.18 -20.78 -9.92
N ASN A 166 -1.96 -21.18 -8.68
CA ASN A 166 -1.27 -20.36 -7.69
C ASN A 166 0.19 -20.09 -8.08
N ILE A 167 0.91 -21.09 -8.63
CA ILE A 167 2.28 -20.90 -9.11
C ILE A 167 2.28 -20.03 -10.38
N ARG A 168 1.35 -20.28 -11.31
CA ARG A 168 1.19 -19.52 -12.56
C ARG A 168 0.85 -18.06 -12.33
N TYR A 169 0.32 -17.69 -11.13
CA TYR A 169 -0.01 -16.31 -10.79
C TYR A 169 1.19 -15.37 -10.92
N GLY A 170 2.42 -15.84 -10.71
CA GLY A 170 3.63 -15.06 -10.91
C GLY A 170 3.90 -14.67 -12.36
N ARG A 171 3.40 -15.47 -13.34
CA ARG A 171 3.45 -15.20 -14.78
C ARG A 171 2.27 -15.90 -15.45
N LEU A 172 1.23 -15.13 -15.76
CA LEU A 172 -0.06 -15.68 -16.21
C LEU A 172 -0.01 -16.39 -17.56
N ASP A 173 0.96 -16.05 -18.41
CA ASP A 173 1.20 -16.63 -19.73
C ASP A 173 2.17 -17.84 -19.71
N ALA A 174 2.63 -18.26 -18.52
CA ALA A 174 3.50 -19.42 -18.39
C ALA A 174 2.82 -20.71 -18.83
N THR A 175 3.58 -21.57 -19.57
CA THR A 175 3.10 -22.89 -19.97
C THR A 175 3.05 -23.86 -18.79
N ASP A 176 2.34 -24.98 -18.94
CA ASP A 176 2.27 -26.01 -17.88
C ASP A 176 3.66 -26.59 -17.57
N GLU A 177 4.49 -26.78 -18.60
CA GLU A 177 5.86 -27.29 -18.47
C GLU A 177 6.74 -26.32 -17.66
N GLU A 178 6.62 -25.01 -17.90
CA GLU A 178 7.36 -23.98 -17.14
C GLU A 178 6.91 -23.94 -15.68
N VAL A 179 5.59 -24.03 -15.42
CA VAL A 179 5.06 -24.09 -14.05
C VAL A 179 5.57 -25.33 -13.31
N ILE A 180 5.57 -26.51 -13.96
CA ILE A 180 6.09 -27.75 -13.41
C ILE A 180 7.60 -27.66 -13.14
N ALA A 181 8.34 -27.01 -14.03
CA ALA A 181 9.77 -26.79 -13.85
C ALA A 181 10.07 -25.87 -12.65
N ALA A 182 9.29 -24.82 -12.47
CA ALA A 182 9.41 -23.91 -11.34
C ALA A 182 9.04 -24.53 -9.98
N ALA A 183 8.22 -25.59 -9.98
CA ALA A 183 7.80 -26.30 -8.77
C ALA A 183 8.79 -27.40 -8.30
N LYS A 184 9.81 -27.75 -9.10
CA LYS A 184 10.85 -28.77 -8.80
C LYS A 184 12.09 -28.16 -8.16
#